data_323179b0d6ff79c18f2776bee73e72dd
#
_entry.id   323179b0d6ff79c18f2776bee73e72dd
#
_cell.length_a   1.000
_cell.length_b   1.000
_cell.length_c   1.000
_cell.angle_alpha   90.00
_cell.angle_beta   90.00
_cell.angle_gamma   90.00
#
_symmetry.space_group_name_H-M   'P 1'
#
loop_
_entity.id
_entity.type
_entity.pdbx_description
1 polymer ?
#
loop_
_entity_poly.entity_id
_entity_poly.type
_entity_poly.pdbx_seq_one_letter_code
_entity_poly.pdbx_strand_id
1 'polypeptide(L)'
;TLINPLYYVYFCRKITAPTTWEIITEKFKSFESNDLFTRSSIPVRKDNSSNIAASVMNWWEDFEQKSLALALEYEFMLSTDISNFYPSIYTHSFEWVFISKEDAKKKKNKNNPGGLIGSHIQMMMNNQTNGIPLGSTLMDTFAELILGQIDIE
;
A
#
# COMPACT_ATOMS: atom_id res chain seq x y z
N THR A 1 -11.75 10.05 10.13
CA THR A 1 -12.62 10.59 9.04
C THR A 1 -13.47 9.45 8.51
N LEU A 2 -14.80 9.66 8.45
CA LEU A 2 -15.69 8.67 7.85
C LEU A 2 -15.61 8.82 6.31
N ILE A 3 -15.27 7.71 5.66
CA ILE A 3 -15.21 7.67 4.19
C ILE A 3 -16.64 7.66 3.63
N ASN A 4 -16.92 8.53 2.65
CA ASN A 4 -18.20 8.49 1.95
C ASN A 4 -18.31 7.18 1.14
N PRO A 5 -19.32 6.32 1.39
CA PRO A 5 -19.42 5.00 0.75
C PRO A 5 -19.50 5.07 -0.78
N LEU A 6 -20.16 6.09 -1.32
CA LEU A 6 -20.29 6.24 -2.77
C LEU A 6 -18.94 6.52 -3.45
N TYR A 7 -18.15 7.42 -2.87
CA TYR A 7 -16.78 7.67 -3.35
C TYR A 7 -15.89 6.45 -3.21
N TYR A 8 -16.02 5.72 -2.10
CA TYR A 8 -15.24 4.52 -1.87
C TYR A 8 -15.54 3.42 -2.90
N VAL A 9 -16.82 3.13 -3.14
CA VAL A 9 -17.24 2.14 -4.15
C VAL A 9 -16.79 2.55 -5.55
N TYR A 10 -16.93 3.82 -5.90
CA TYR A 10 -16.45 4.34 -7.18
C TYR A 10 -14.94 4.17 -7.32
N PHE A 11 -14.18 4.49 -6.29
CA PHE A 11 -12.74 4.33 -6.25
C PHE A 11 -12.34 2.86 -6.38
N CYS A 12 -12.95 1.95 -5.62
CA CYS A 12 -12.71 0.52 -5.75
C CYS A 12 -12.87 0.04 -7.19
N ARG A 13 -13.96 0.45 -7.87
CA ARG A 13 -14.19 0.10 -9.28
C ARG A 13 -13.10 0.62 -10.22
N LYS A 14 -12.56 1.80 -9.96
CA LYS A 14 -11.47 2.37 -10.77
C LYS A 14 -10.16 1.61 -10.56
N ILE A 15 -9.84 1.26 -9.31
CA ILE A 15 -8.62 0.54 -8.96
C ILE A 15 -8.66 -0.91 -9.47
N THR A 16 -9.83 -1.57 -9.38
CA THR A 16 -9.98 -2.95 -9.83
C THR A 16 -10.22 -3.08 -11.35
N ALA A 17 -10.21 -1.98 -12.11
CA ALA A 17 -10.19 -2.06 -13.56
C ALA A 17 -8.96 -2.88 -14.03
N PRO A 18 -9.12 -3.84 -14.97
CA PRO A 18 -8.08 -4.81 -15.29
C PRO A 18 -6.71 -4.19 -15.53
N THR A 19 -6.64 -3.15 -16.34
CA THR A 19 -5.39 -2.46 -16.69
C THR A 19 -4.73 -1.76 -15.49
N THR A 20 -5.53 -1.13 -14.62
CA THR A 20 -5.02 -0.44 -13.42
C THR A 20 -4.53 -1.46 -12.39
N TRP A 21 -5.32 -2.51 -12.18
CA TRP A 21 -4.99 -3.55 -11.23
C TRP A 21 -3.74 -4.33 -11.61
N GLU A 22 -3.57 -4.63 -12.89
CA GLU A 22 -2.37 -5.28 -13.42
C GLU A 22 -1.11 -4.48 -13.10
N ILE A 23 -1.10 -3.17 -13.38
CA ILE A 23 0.06 -2.30 -13.08
C ILE A 23 0.36 -2.28 -11.58
N ILE A 24 -0.67 -2.22 -10.72
CA ILE A 24 -0.48 -2.24 -9.27
C ILE A 24 0.11 -3.57 -8.80
N THR A 25 -0.41 -4.69 -9.29
CA THR A 25 0.07 -6.03 -8.93
C THR A 25 1.49 -6.29 -9.43
N GLU A 26 1.84 -5.84 -10.62
CA GLU A 26 3.21 -5.90 -11.13
C GLU A 26 4.17 -5.09 -10.26
N LYS A 27 3.73 -3.92 -9.78
CA LYS A 27 4.54 -3.12 -8.87
C LYS A 27 4.80 -3.85 -7.55
N PHE A 28 3.79 -4.50 -6.95
CA PHE A 28 3.98 -5.33 -5.76
C PHE A 28 4.95 -6.49 -6.01
N LYS A 29 4.83 -7.17 -7.15
CA LYS A 29 5.77 -8.23 -7.53
C LYS A 29 7.21 -7.72 -7.65
N SER A 30 7.40 -6.49 -8.12
CA SER A 30 8.73 -5.89 -8.17
C SER A 30 9.36 -5.68 -6.80
N PHE A 31 8.54 -5.47 -5.76
CA PHE A 31 9.01 -5.37 -4.39
C PHE A 31 9.43 -6.72 -3.79
N GLU A 32 8.79 -7.82 -4.21
CA GLU A 32 9.11 -9.17 -3.73
C GLU A 32 10.48 -9.68 -4.22
N SER A 33 11.05 -9.05 -5.24
CA SER A 33 12.35 -9.44 -5.79
C SER A 33 13.54 -9.10 -4.87
N ASN A 34 13.31 -8.42 -3.75
CA ASN A 34 14.36 -8.07 -2.80
C ASN A 34 14.33 -9.00 -1.59
N ASP A 35 15.29 -9.92 -1.51
CA ASP A 35 15.42 -10.93 -0.45
C ASP A 35 15.73 -10.34 0.95
N LEU A 36 16.11 -9.07 1.02
CA LEU A 36 16.42 -8.39 2.28
C LEU A 36 15.19 -8.00 3.09
N PHE A 37 14.03 -7.87 2.42
CA PHE A 37 12.80 -7.42 3.05
C PHE A 37 11.70 -8.48 2.95
N THR A 38 11.08 -8.78 4.07
CA THR A 38 9.89 -9.62 4.11
C THR A 38 8.68 -8.78 4.46
N ARG A 39 7.70 -8.73 3.56
CA ARG A 39 6.42 -8.05 3.76
C ARG A 39 5.36 -9.06 4.13
N SER A 40 4.79 -8.91 5.32
CA SER A 40 3.74 -9.80 5.84
C SER A 40 2.38 -9.13 6.00
N SER A 41 2.29 -7.82 5.77
CA SER A 41 1.07 -7.03 5.98
C SER A 41 0.20 -6.85 4.73
N ILE A 42 0.61 -7.38 3.57
CA ILE A 42 -0.21 -7.33 2.35
C ILE A 42 -1.44 -8.22 2.54
N PRO A 43 -2.66 -7.69 2.36
CA PRO A 43 -3.88 -8.48 2.50
C PRO A 43 -3.96 -9.59 1.45
N VAL A 44 -3.88 -10.84 1.86
CA VAL A 44 -3.98 -12.01 0.99
C VAL A 44 -5.29 -12.73 1.24
N ARG A 45 -5.95 -13.20 0.19
CA ARG A 45 -7.12 -14.07 0.33
C ARG A 45 -6.71 -15.40 0.94
N LYS A 46 -7.34 -15.77 2.06
CA LYS A 46 -7.09 -17.04 2.75
C LYS A 46 -7.60 -18.25 1.96
N ASP A 47 -8.61 -18.06 1.11
CA ASP A 47 -9.23 -19.12 0.32
C ASP A 47 -9.95 -18.57 -0.91
N ASN A 48 -9.80 -19.21 -2.07
CA ASN A 48 -10.48 -18.78 -3.30
C ASN A 48 -12.01 -19.01 -3.27
N SER A 49 -12.50 -19.77 -2.31
CA SER A 49 -13.92 -20.13 -2.17
C SER A 49 -14.69 -19.27 -1.17
N SER A 50 -14.01 -18.49 -0.33
CA SER A 50 -14.66 -17.66 0.70
C SER A 50 -14.83 -16.21 0.22
N ASN A 51 -16.06 -15.69 0.36
CA ASN A 51 -16.36 -14.26 0.22
C ASN A 51 -15.90 -13.43 1.43
N ILE A 52 -15.16 -14.03 2.36
CA ILE A 52 -14.62 -13.36 3.53
C ILE A 52 -13.48 -12.44 3.08
N ALA A 53 -13.56 -11.20 3.50
CA ALA A 53 -12.52 -10.20 3.23
C ALA A 53 -11.14 -10.74 3.59
N ALA A 54 -10.15 -10.43 2.78
CA ALA A 54 -8.77 -10.79 3.02
C ALA A 54 -8.37 -10.40 4.45
N SER A 55 -7.95 -11.39 5.21
CA SER A 55 -7.60 -11.20 6.61
C SER A 55 -6.11 -10.91 6.72
N VAL A 56 -5.77 -9.80 7.35
CA VAL A 56 -4.38 -9.46 7.74
C VAL A 56 -3.94 -10.27 8.97
N MET A 57 -4.78 -11.20 9.44
CA MET A 57 -4.52 -11.95 10.69
C MET A 57 -3.31 -12.89 10.62
N ASN A 58 -2.92 -13.31 9.42
CA ASN A 58 -1.76 -14.21 9.27
C ASN A 58 -0.41 -13.49 9.41
N TRP A 59 -0.39 -12.16 9.30
CA TRP A 59 0.85 -11.41 9.38
C TRP A 59 1.53 -11.51 10.76
N TRP A 60 0.75 -11.66 11.84
CA TRP A 60 1.28 -11.88 13.18
C TRP A 60 2.03 -13.20 13.29
N GLU A 61 1.42 -14.29 12.80
CA GLU A 61 2.04 -15.60 12.81
C GLU A 61 3.32 -15.61 11.96
N ASP A 62 3.27 -15.04 10.76
CA ASP A 62 4.42 -14.93 9.87
C ASP A 62 5.52 -14.05 10.47
N PHE A 63 5.17 -12.91 11.05
CA PHE A 63 6.12 -12.02 11.71
C PHE A 63 6.78 -12.70 12.90
N GLU A 64 6.01 -13.37 13.76
CA GLU A 64 6.51 -14.06 14.95
C GLU A 64 7.45 -15.22 14.56
N GLN A 65 7.04 -16.07 13.63
CA GLN A 65 7.84 -17.20 13.17
C GLN A 65 9.14 -16.76 12.51
N LYS A 66 9.10 -15.75 11.66
CA LYS A 66 10.31 -15.20 11.03
C LYS A 66 11.22 -14.50 12.03
N SER A 67 10.66 -13.76 12.97
CA SER A 67 11.44 -13.14 14.05
C SER A 67 12.17 -14.17 14.91
N LEU A 68 11.50 -15.28 15.23
CA LEU A 68 12.12 -16.39 15.95
C LEU A 68 13.23 -17.06 15.13
N ALA A 69 13.00 -17.30 13.84
CA ALA A 69 14.01 -17.87 12.95
C ALA A 69 15.26 -16.97 12.85
N LEU A 70 15.06 -15.67 12.66
CA LEU A 70 16.15 -14.69 12.60
C LEU A 70 16.89 -14.54 13.93
N ALA A 71 16.20 -14.67 15.07
CA ALA A 71 16.81 -14.63 16.39
C ALA A 71 17.80 -15.80 16.64
N LEU A 72 17.72 -16.86 15.85
CA LEU A 72 18.72 -17.94 15.89
C LEU A 72 20.02 -17.58 15.15
N GLU A 73 19.95 -16.66 14.21
CA GLU A 73 21.08 -16.27 13.36
C GLU A 73 21.75 -14.97 13.82
N TYR A 74 20.97 -14.05 14.42
CA TYR A 74 21.42 -12.71 14.80
C TYR A 74 21.39 -12.49 16.31
N GLU A 75 22.46 -11.89 16.83
CA GLU A 75 22.62 -11.59 18.25
C GLU A 75 21.81 -10.36 18.71
N PHE A 76 21.50 -9.45 17.78
CA PHE A 76 20.79 -8.21 18.07
C PHE A 76 19.54 -8.06 17.22
N MET A 77 18.45 -7.59 17.83
CA MET A 77 17.21 -7.25 17.16
C MET A 77 16.84 -5.79 17.47
N LEU A 78 16.57 -5.00 16.42
CA LEU A 78 16.03 -3.65 16.55
C LEU A 78 14.58 -3.65 16.11
N SER A 79 13.68 -3.24 17.00
CA SER A 79 12.27 -3.02 16.67
C SER A 79 12.00 -1.51 16.56
N THR A 80 11.39 -1.09 15.45
CA THR A 80 11.03 0.31 15.21
C THR A 80 9.60 0.42 14.71
N ASP A 81 8.99 1.58 14.89
CA ASP A 81 7.65 1.90 14.37
C ASP A 81 7.62 3.30 13.76
N ILE A 82 6.78 3.49 12.75
CA ILE A 82 6.59 4.80 12.11
C ILE A 82 5.42 5.51 12.78
N SER A 83 5.73 6.50 13.60
CA SER A 83 4.72 7.31 14.28
C SER A 83 3.84 8.05 13.29
N ASN A 84 2.52 7.99 13.48
CA ASN A 84 1.53 8.67 12.63
C ASN A 84 1.66 8.38 11.13
N PHE A 85 1.98 7.15 10.75
CA PHE A 85 2.25 6.81 9.36
C PHE A 85 1.13 7.22 8.40
N TYR A 86 -0.10 6.73 8.60
CA TYR A 86 -1.25 7.05 7.74
C TYR A 86 -1.56 8.55 7.62
N PRO A 87 -1.59 9.33 8.71
CA PRO A 87 -1.75 10.78 8.63
C PRO A 87 -0.61 11.52 7.94
N SER A 88 0.58 10.91 7.88
CA SER A 88 1.78 11.52 7.32
C SER A 88 2.00 11.22 5.84
N ILE A 89 1.24 10.26 5.26
CA ILE A 89 1.37 9.93 3.84
C ILE A 89 0.95 11.13 2.99
N TYR A 90 1.87 11.63 2.17
CA TYR A 90 1.59 12.67 1.20
C TYR A 90 0.96 12.06 -0.06
N THR A 91 -0.24 12.47 -0.42
CA THR A 91 -1.03 11.81 -1.48
C THR A 91 -0.37 11.83 -2.86
N HIS A 92 0.49 12.83 -3.14
CA HIS A 92 1.25 12.85 -4.38
C HIS A 92 2.41 11.83 -4.42
N SER A 93 2.81 11.27 -3.27
CA SER A 93 3.85 10.24 -3.25
C SER A 93 3.39 8.96 -3.95
N PHE A 94 2.09 8.71 -4.09
CA PHE A 94 1.59 7.60 -4.89
C PHE A 94 1.99 7.69 -6.36
N GLU A 95 2.11 8.89 -6.92
CA GLU A 95 2.62 9.04 -8.29
C GLU A 95 4.08 8.61 -8.39
N TRP A 96 4.88 8.88 -7.35
CA TRP A 96 6.32 8.59 -7.34
C TRP A 96 6.62 7.09 -7.22
N VAL A 97 5.68 6.31 -6.75
CA VAL A 97 5.80 4.83 -6.73
C VAL A 97 5.90 4.26 -8.16
N PHE A 98 5.22 4.87 -9.13
CA PHE A 98 5.13 4.35 -10.50
C PHE A 98 6.02 5.10 -11.50
N ILE A 99 6.33 6.36 -11.24
CA ILE A 99 7.14 7.22 -12.11
C ILE A 99 8.11 8.05 -11.28
N SER A 100 9.19 8.51 -11.91
CA SER A 100 10.13 9.38 -11.22
C SER A 100 9.46 10.68 -10.74
N LYS A 101 9.95 11.22 -9.63
CA LYS A 101 9.47 12.50 -9.08
C LYS A 101 9.57 13.66 -10.09
N GLU A 102 10.56 13.59 -10.98
CA GLU A 102 10.77 14.58 -12.03
C GLU A 102 9.71 14.47 -13.14
N ASP A 103 9.36 13.25 -13.53
CA ASP A 103 8.34 13.02 -14.56
C ASP A 103 6.93 13.29 -14.04
N ALA A 104 6.66 13.04 -12.75
CA ALA A 104 5.43 13.43 -12.09
C ALA A 104 5.18 14.95 -12.20
N LYS A 105 6.23 15.77 -12.00
CA LYS A 105 6.16 17.23 -12.13
C LYS A 105 5.84 17.71 -13.56
N LYS A 106 6.24 16.95 -14.58
CA LYS A 106 6.01 17.32 -16.00
C LYS A 106 4.58 17.08 -16.47
N LYS A 107 3.67 16.57 -15.61
CA LYS A 107 2.24 16.28 -15.91
C LYS A 107 1.98 15.43 -17.17
N LYS A 108 2.96 14.68 -17.64
CA LYS A 108 2.88 13.95 -18.91
C LYS A 108 2.09 12.63 -18.83
N ASN A 109 1.85 12.08 -17.65
CA ASN A 109 1.20 10.77 -17.48
C ASN A 109 -0.12 10.86 -16.71
N LYS A 110 -1.18 11.27 -17.41
CA LYS A 110 -2.55 11.30 -16.84
C LYS A 110 -3.12 9.90 -16.51
N ASN A 111 -2.51 8.84 -17.01
CA ASN A 111 -2.96 7.43 -16.80
C ASN A 111 -2.15 6.68 -15.74
N ASN A 112 -1.36 7.38 -14.94
CA ASN A 112 -0.60 6.77 -13.86
C ASN A 112 -1.56 6.34 -12.73
N PRO A 113 -1.53 5.05 -12.30
CA PRO A 113 -2.32 4.57 -11.16
C PRO A 113 -2.12 5.40 -9.88
N GLY A 114 -0.90 5.87 -9.64
CA GLY A 114 -0.58 6.71 -8.48
C GLY A 114 -1.34 8.04 -8.48
N GLY A 115 -1.46 8.71 -9.62
CA GLY A 115 -2.26 9.93 -9.76
C GLY A 115 -3.74 9.69 -9.52
N LEU A 116 -4.26 8.55 -10.01
CA LEU A 116 -5.63 8.11 -9.75
C LEU A 116 -5.82 7.84 -8.24
N ILE A 117 -4.93 7.12 -7.60
CA ILE A 117 -4.98 6.83 -6.15
C ILE A 117 -4.97 8.15 -5.36
N GLY A 118 -3.98 9.00 -5.59
CA GLY A 118 -3.83 10.26 -4.86
C GLY A 118 -5.04 11.18 -5.00
N SER A 119 -5.55 11.36 -6.21
CA SER A 119 -6.72 12.23 -6.47
C SER A 119 -8.00 11.72 -5.79
N HIS A 120 -8.25 10.41 -5.80
CA HIS A 120 -9.44 9.86 -5.14
C HIS A 120 -9.34 9.91 -3.62
N ILE A 121 -8.15 9.70 -3.05
CA ILE A 121 -7.92 9.89 -1.61
C ILE A 121 -8.16 11.36 -1.23
N GLN A 122 -7.64 12.31 -1.98
CA GLN A 122 -7.90 13.73 -1.75
C GLN A 122 -9.39 14.06 -1.79
N MET A 123 -10.14 13.54 -2.77
CA MET A 123 -11.60 13.72 -2.83
C MET A 123 -12.31 13.19 -1.58
N MET A 124 -11.84 12.06 -1.02
CA MET A 124 -12.39 11.51 0.22
C MET A 124 -11.98 12.28 1.48
N MET A 125 -10.89 13.02 1.41
CA MET A 125 -10.30 13.79 2.52
C MET A 125 -10.50 15.32 2.38
N ASN A 126 -11.58 15.76 1.74
CA ASN A 126 -11.88 17.20 1.54
C ASN A 126 -10.74 17.96 0.81
N ASN A 127 -10.13 17.34 -0.17
CA ASN A 127 -8.98 17.84 -0.94
C ASN A 127 -7.71 18.08 -0.12
N GLN A 128 -7.57 17.43 1.04
CA GLN A 128 -6.31 17.45 1.78
C GLN A 128 -5.27 16.58 1.06
N THR A 129 -4.04 17.08 1.05
CA THR A 129 -2.91 16.40 0.40
C THR A 129 -2.11 15.52 1.36
N ASN A 130 -2.32 15.66 2.67
CA ASN A 130 -1.68 14.88 3.70
C ASN A 130 -2.69 13.96 4.38
N GLY A 131 -2.26 12.72 4.57
CA GLY A 131 -3.02 11.67 5.23
C GLY A 131 -3.88 10.85 4.29
N ILE A 132 -4.05 9.60 4.67
CA ILE A 132 -5.00 8.67 4.06
C ILE A 132 -6.00 8.19 5.12
N PRO A 133 -7.24 7.86 4.73
CA PRO A 133 -8.24 7.35 5.66
C PRO A 133 -7.80 6.04 6.32
N LEU A 134 -8.10 5.87 7.60
CA LEU A 134 -7.89 4.62 8.34
C LEU A 134 -9.09 3.68 8.20
N GLY A 135 -8.83 2.37 8.34
CA GLY A 135 -9.87 1.36 8.56
C GLY A 135 -10.45 0.73 7.30
N SER A 136 -9.68 0.68 6.22
CA SER A 136 -10.05 -0.11 5.05
C SER A 136 -8.86 -0.87 4.48
N THR A 137 -9.07 -2.12 4.11
CA THR A 137 -8.05 -2.97 3.45
C THR A 137 -7.42 -2.33 2.21
N LEU A 138 -8.20 -1.51 1.48
CA LEU A 138 -7.68 -0.79 0.32
C LEU A 138 -6.64 0.26 0.73
N MET A 139 -6.87 0.98 1.83
CA MET A 139 -5.92 1.96 2.34
C MET A 139 -4.67 1.28 2.91
N ASP A 140 -4.84 0.13 3.55
CA ASP A 140 -3.70 -0.68 4.02
C ASP A 140 -2.85 -1.15 2.84
N THR A 141 -3.48 -1.60 1.74
CA THR A 141 -2.77 -1.95 0.50
C THR A 141 -1.99 -0.76 -0.08
N PHE A 142 -2.55 0.44 -0.04
CA PHE A 142 -1.84 1.64 -0.51
C PHE A 142 -0.72 2.09 0.43
N ALA A 143 -0.90 1.91 1.73
CA ALA A 143 0.17 2.13 2.70
C ALA A 143 1.37 1.23 2.41
N GLU A 144 1.12 -0.07 2.17
CA GLU A 144 2.14 -1.04 1.77
C GLU A 144 2.81 -0.69 0.44
N LEU A 145 2.08 -0.08 -0.50
CA LEU A 145 2.64 0.38 -1.76
C LEU A 145 3.71 1.48 -1.56
N ILE A 146 3.46 2.39 -0.62
CA ILE A 146 4.43 3.43 -0.25
C ILE A 146 5.62 2.83 0.49
N LEU A 147 5.38 1.97 1.48
CA LEU A 147 6.45 1.29 2.23
C LEU A 147 7.34 0.47 1.31
N GLY A 148 6.73 -0.30 0.40
CA GLY A 148 7.48 -1.08 -0.57
C GLY A 148 8.38 -0.26 -1.48
N GLN A 149 7.97 0.97 -1.83
CA GLN A 149 8.84 1.86 -2.59
C GLN A 149 10.00 2.40 -1.75
N ILE A 150 9.77 2.71 -0.47
CA ILE A 150 10.81 3.17 0.46
C ILE A 150 11.86 2.07 0.70
N ASP A 151 11.42 0.83 0.83
CA ASP A 151 12.30 -0.32 1.09
C ASP A 151 13.28 -0.61 -0.06
N ILE A 152 12.96 -0.19 -1.27
CA ILE A 152 13.83 -0.43 -2.45
C ILE A 152 14.70 0.78 -2.84
N GLU A 153 14.47 1.97 -2.26
CA GLU A 153 15.31 3.16 -2.44
C GLU A 153 16.51 3.16 -1.49
#